data_720b10368e8bada1416a8befd8621e95
#
_entry.id   720b10368e8bada1416a8befd8621e95
#
_cell.length_a   1.000
_cell.length_b   1.000
_cell.length_c   1.000
_cell.angle_alpha   90.00
_cell.angle_beta   90.00
_cell.angle_gamma   90.00
#
_symmetry.space_group_name_H-M   'P 1'
#
loop_
_entity.id
_entity.type
_entity.pdbx_description
1 polymer ?
#
loop_
_entity_poly.entity_id
_entity_poly.type
_entity_poly.pdbx_seq_one_letter_code
_entity_poly.pdbx_strand_id
1 'polypeptide(L)'
;MALKLYPIGIQTFEEIINRKLLYIDKTEYVYRMTHGGGKHFFLSRPRRFGKSLLVSTLQSYFEGKKDLFKGLAIEKLETEWTEYPVLHFDMSGGKHMEKEELERYLGYLLQDEEKKWGIDNPKVGSNNRLIDLINTAYEKSGKQVVVLIDEYDAPMLDVAHEKEQLDALRNTMRNFYSPLKYSEAKLRFVFLTGITKFSQLSIFSELNNITNISMNDEYAGICGITKEEMLAQMSDDIDELAKSQELTREETIAELKENYDGYHFSAKSPDVFNPFSLLNCFATKEFGAYWFSSGTPTYLINMMRKFNVAPANLGKMYAKASSFDAPTENMTAITPLLYQSGYLTIKGYDKFSKLYTLDLPNKEIKVGLFESLLPNYLEGMFAQNGDVAIAQMSVLIRHDDMDGALRLLQTFLGTVPYCNVTNHEGHYQQMLFIIFSLLTGYVVDVEVHTPKGRVDIVMLTHTRLYVIELKLDKNAQAALGQINLKNYAQRFALCGLPITKVGINFDSTTGNVEDWVIEE
;
A
#
# COMPACT_ATOMS: atom_id res chain seq x y z
N MET A 1 17.14 12.06 26.48
CA MET A 1 18.20 11.42 25.67
C MET A 1 18.33 12.18 24.36
N ALA A 2 19.49 12.15 23.69
CA ALA A 2 19.53 12.72 22.33
C ALA A 2 18.61 11.88 21.43
N LEU A 3 17.71 12.55 20.68
CA LEU A 3 16.83 11.92 19.71
C LEU A 3 17.66 11.10 18.71
N LYS A 4 17.27 9.88 18.45
CA LYS A 4 17.91 9.06 17.42
C LYS A 4 17.58 9.63 16.05
N LEU A 5 18.57 9.70 15.17
CA LEU A 5 18.34 10.07 13.77
C LEU A 5 17.62 8.94 13.04
N TYR A 6 16.72 9.28 12.13
CA TYR A 6 15.94 8.32 11.35
C TYR A 6 16.70 7.87 10.08
N PRO A 7 16.63 6.58 9.70
CA PRO A 7 17.26 6.06 8.49
C PRO A 7 16.39 6.34 7.24
N ILE A 8 15.99 7.59 7.01
CA ILE A 8 15.16 7.95 5.85
C ILE A 8 15.97 7.72 4.58
N GLY A 9 15.48 6.84 3.70
CA GLY A 9 16.16 6.47 2.45
C GLY A 9 17.34 5.50 2.62
N ILE A 10 17.66 5.05 3.83
CA ILE A 10 18.73 4.08 4.11
C ILE A 10 18.11 2.71 4.34
N GLN A 11 18.53 1.73 3.56
CA GLN A 11 18.05 0.35 3.64
C GLN A 11 19.17 -0.66 3.97
N THR A 12 20.39 -0.19 4.18
CA THR A 12 21.54 -1.02 4.52
C THR A 12 21.66 -1.16 6.02
N PHE A 13 21.44 -2.37 6.57
CA PHE A 13 21.47 -2.66 8.01
C PHE A 13 22.80 -2.24 8.67
N GLU A 14 23.93 -2.62 8.06
CA GLU A 14 25.26 -2.27 8.55
C GLU A 14 25.45 -0.76 8.69
N GLU A 15 24.98 0.04 7.74
CA GLU A 15 25.05 1.49 7.80
C GLU A 15 24.20 2.05 8.93
N ILE A 16 22.97 1.54 9.11
CA ILE A 16 22.05 1.95 10.17
C ILE A 16 22.69 1.74 11.55
N ILE A 17 23.25 0.54 11.77
CA ILE A 17 23.87 0.18 13.05
C ILE A 17 25.14 1.00 13.30
N ASN A 18 26.05 1.09 12.33
CA ASN A 18 27.32 1.80 12.46
C ASN A 18 27.12 3.30 12.71
N ARG A 19 26.11 3.92 12.09
CA ARG A 19 25.74 5.33 12.31
C ARG A 19 24.85 5.54 13.52
N LYS A 20 24.48 4.48 14.24
CA LYS A 20 23.59 4.52 15.42
C LYS A 20 22.24 5.18 15.13
N LEU A 21 21.71 4.96 13.92
CA LEU A 21 20.38 5.41 13.54
C LEU A 21 19.31 4.57 14.24
N LEU A 22 18.06 5.02 14.21
CA LEU A 22 16.95 4.25 14.75
C LEU A 22 16.80 2.93 13.94
N TYR A 23 16.85 1.81 14.62
CA TYR A 23 16.54 0.50 14.07
C TYR A 23 15.42 -0.15 14.89
N ILE A 24 14.30 -0.46 14.24
CA ILE A 24 13.22 -1.23 14.86
C ILE A 24 13.61 -2.70 14.77
N ASP A 25 13.88 -3.31 15.90
CA ASP A 25 14.44 -4.66 15.96
C ASP A 25 13.45 -5.72 15.49
N LYS A 26 13.74 -6.32 14.34
CA LYS A 26 13.01 -7.46 13.74
C LYS A 26 13.85 -8.74 13.72
N THR A 27 14.96 -8.78 14.44
CA THR A 27 15.93 -9.87 14.36
C THR A 27 15.44 -11.18 14.98
N GLU A 28 14.41 -11.14 15.84
CA GLU A 28 13.74 -12.35 16.30
C GLU A 28 13.08 -13.11 15.14
N TYR A 29 12.48 -12.39 14.16
CA TYR A 29 11.92 -13.01 12.96
C TYR A 29 13.02 -13.64 12.08
N VAL A 30 14.18 -12.99 11.99
CA VAL A 30 15.36 -13.54 11.30
C VAL A 30 15.77 -14.88 11.93
N TYR A 31 15.92 -14.93 13.24
CA TYR A 31 16.25 -16.16 13.96
C TYR A 31 15.21 -17.26 13.72
N ARG A 32 13.92 -16.93 13.90
CA ARG A 32 12.81 -17.88 13.70
C ARG A 32 12.77 -18.45 12.29
N MET A 33 12.99 -17.61 11.27
CA MET A 33 13.00 -18.02 9.87
C MET A 33 14.19 -18.92 9.53
N THR A 34 15.37 -18.62 10.07
CA THR A 34 16.61 -19.36 9.78
C THR A 34 16.75 -20.68 10.56
N HIS A 35 15.99 -20.86 11.67
CA HIS A 35 15.97 -22.04 12.54
C HIS A 35 14.67 -22.86 12.45
N GLY A 36 13.67 -22.39 11.72
CA GLY A 36 12.35 -23.03 11.59
C GLY A 36 12.29 -24.25 10.66
N GLY A 37 13.42 -24.78 10.18
CA GLY A 37 13.48 -25.97 9.33
C GLY A 37 13.15 -25.76 7.85
N GLY A 38 12.61 -24.61 7.46
CA GLY A 38 12.42 -24.19 6.06
C GLY A 38 13.71 -23.64 5.45
N LYS A 39 13.89 -23.77 4.13
CA LYS A 39 15.04 -23.21 3.41
C LYS A 39 14.66 -22.09 2.45
N HIS A 40 13.47 -22.13 1.87
CA HIS A 40 13.04 -21.23 0.82
C HIS A 40 11.85 -20.42 1.32
N PHE A 41 11.97 -19.10 1.35
CA PHE A 41 10.95 -18.21 1.86
C PHE A 41 10.61 -17.13 0.84
N PHE A 42 9.34 -16.76 0.81
CA PHE A 42 8.83 -15.66 0.01
C PHE A 42 8.03 -14.69 0.89
N LEU A 43 8.32 -13.39 0.75
CA LEU A 43 7.62 -12.31 1.42
C LEU A 43 7.20 -11.22 0.43
N SER A 44 5.90 -10.96 0.29
CA SER A 44 5.40 -9.75 -0.36
C SER A 44 4.93 -8.74 0.69
N ARG A 45 5.29 -7.47 0.46
CA ARG A 45 4.81 -6.30 1.22
C ARG A 45 4.73 -5.11 0.28
N PRO A 46 3.86 -4.14 0.55
CA PRO A 46 3.83 -2.89 -0.21
C PRO A 46 5.19 -2.20 -0.23
N ARG A 47 5.35 -1.22 -1.12
CA ARG A 47 6.56 -0.38 -1.16
C ARG A 47 6.78 0.32 0.18
N ARG A 48 8.05 0.59 0.54
CA ARG A 48 8.43 1.35 1.74
C ARG A 48 8.12 0.68 3.09
N PHE A 49 7.90 -0.63 3.12
CA PHE A 49 7.68 -1.39 4.36
C PHE A 49 8.94 -1.99 4.99
N GLY A 50 10.12 -1.74 4.44
CA GLY A 50 11.39 -2.23 4.99
C GLY A 50 11.83 -3.61 4.48
N LYS A 51 11.33 -4.07 3.31
CA LYS A 51 11.76 -5.34 2.68
C LYS A 51 13.28 -5.40 2.45
N SER A 52 13.81 -4.40 1.77
CA SER A 52 15.26 -4.33 1.47
C SER A 52 16.12 -4.23 2.72
N LEU A 53 15.64 -3.57 3.78
CA LEU A 53 16.31 -3.58 5.08
C LEU A 53 16.34 -4.98 5.68
N LEU A 54 15.25 -5.74 5.58
CA LEU A 54 15.20 -7.13 6.03
C LEU A 54 16.19 -8.00 5.22
N VAL A 55 16.27 -7.82 3.90
CA VAL A 55 17.26 -8.51 3.03
C VAL A 55 18.69 -8.18 3.49
N SER A 56 18.99 -6.91 3.71
CA SER A 56 20.30 -6.47 4.20
C SER A 56 20.62 -6.99 5.63
N THR A 57 19.61 -7.13 6.48
CA THR A 57 19.76 -7.75 7.82
C THR A 57 20.08 -9.22 7.69
N LEU A 58 19.36 -9.96 6.82
CA LEU A 58 19.64 -11.38 6.52
C LEU A 58 21.05 -11.56 5.93
N GLN A 59 21.47 -10.68 5.02
CA GLN A 59 22.81 -10.70 4.47
C GLN A 59 23.87 -10.58 5.57
N SER A 60 23.76 -9.56 6.42
CA SER A 60 24.71 -9.34 7.54
C SER A 60 24.71 -10.50 8.54
N TYR A 61 23.55 -11.12 8.78
CA TYR A 61 23.44 -12.31 9.64
C TYR A 61 24.18 -13.51 9.05
N PHE A 62 23.94 -13.84 7.78
CA PHE A 62 24.59 -14.98 7.12
C PHE A 62 26.07 -14.74 6.79
N GLU A 63 26.51 -13.50 6.67
CA GLU A 63 27.93 -13.14 6.59
C GLU A 63 28.65 -13.21 7.95
N GLY A 64 27.95 -13.64 9.02
CA GLY A 64 28.54 -13.84 10.35
C GLY A 64 28.94 -12.55 11.06
N LYS A 65 28.39 -11.38 10.68
CA LYS A 65 28.73 -10.05 11.24
C LYS A 65 28.13 -9.83 12.63
N LYS A 66 28.46 -10.70 13.57
CA LYS A 66 27.92 -10.73 14.94
C LYS A 66 27.89 -9.37 15.63
N ASP A 67 28.91 -8.55 15.47
CA ASP A 67 29.05 -7.27 16.17
C ASP A 67 27.94 -6.28 15.82
N LEU A 68 27.34 -6.38 14.62
CA LEU A 68 26.22 -5.55 14.19
C LEU A 68 24.91 -5.86 14.93
N PHE A 69 24.81 -7.05 15.52
CA PHE A 69 23.60 -7.53 16.21
C PHE A 69 23.64 -7.33 17.72
N LYS A 70 24.67 -6.66 18.22
CA LYS A 70 24.88 -6.41 19.64
C LYS A 70 23.75 -5.58 20.23
N GLY A 71 23.10 -6.08 21.25
CA GLY A 71 21.95 -5.45 21.91
C GLY A 71 20.60 -5.73 21.23
N LEU A 72 20.57 -6.44 20.10
CA LEU A 72 19.35 -6.86 19.43
C LEU A 72 18.86 -8.22 19.94
N ALA A 73 17.58 -8.54 19.69
CA ALA A 73 16.93 -9.75 20.19
C ALA A 73 17.67 -11.05 19.79
N ILE A 74 18.17 -11.11 18.57
CA ILE A 74 18.88 -12.28 18.04
C ILE A 74 20.19 -12.58 18.78
N GLU A 75 20.83 -11.59 19.40
CA GLU A 75 22.09 -11.81 20.16
C GLU A 75 21.90 -12.83 21.28
N LYS A 76 20.71 -12.88 21.88
CA LYS A 76 20.37 -13.81 22.96
C LYS A 76 19.91 -15.18 22.48
N LEU A 77 19.54 -15.28 21.20
CA LEU A 77 18.95 -16.48 20.59
C LEU A 77 20.01 -17.27 19.80
N GLU A 78 20.91 -16.54 19.10
CA GLU A 78 21.90 -17.14 18.23
C GLU A 78 23.22 -17.39 18.97
N THR A 79 23.71 -18.59 18.90
CA THR A 79 24.94 -19.01 19.59
C THR A 79 26.11 -19.28 18.64
N GLU A 80 25.83 -19.70 17.40
CA GLU A 80 26.85 -20.22 16.49
C GLU A 80 27.47 -19.18 15.57
N TRP A 81 26.68 -18.19 15.11
CA TRP A 81 27.10 -17.12 14.19
C TRP A 81 27.91 -17.62 13.01
N THR A 82 27.44 -18.69 12.39
CA THR A 82 28.12 -19.32 11.27
C THR A 82 28.14 -18.42 10.04
N GLU A 83 29.30 -18.15 9.48
CA GLU A 83 29.48 -17.45 8.23
C GLU A 83 29.16 -18.38 7.04
N TYR A 84 28.32 -17.90 6.11
CA TYR A 84 27.95 -18.58 4.87
C TYR A 84 28.27 -17.68 3.66
N PRO A 85 28.54 -18.27 2.47
CA PRO A 85 28.62 -17.52 1.23
C PRO A 85 27.21 -16.95 0.88
N VAL A 86 27.11 -15.64 0.71
CA VAL A 86 25.86 -14.94 0.38
C VAL A 86 25.95 -14.41 -1.04
N LEU A 87 24.96 -14.74 -1.86
CA LEU A 87 24.72 -14.17 -3.18
C LEU A 87 23.49 -13.27 -3.06
N HIS A 88 23.64 -11.98 -3.33
CA HIS A 88 22.55 -11.01 -3.22
C HIS A 88 22.27 -10.36 -4.58
N PHE A 89 21.02 -10.43 -5.03
CA PHE A 89 20.54 -9.87 -6.29
C PHE A 89 19.39 -8.89 -6.02
N ASP A 90 19.61 -7.61 -6.34
CA ASP A 90 18.56 -6.58 -6.35
C ASP A 90 18.06 -6.41 -7.78
N MET A 91 16.78 -6.72 -8.02
CA MET A 91 16.17 -6.67 -9.34
C MET A 91 15.61 -5.28 -9.70
N SER A 92 15.74 -4.29 -8.83
CA SER A 92 15.19 -2.92 -9.03
C SER A 92 16.08 -1.99 -9.84
N GLY A 93 17.28 -2.42 -10.22
CA GLY A 93 18.35 -1.55 -10.74
C GLY A 93 18.14 -0.98 -12.16
N GLY A 94 16.98 -1.16 -12.78
CA GLY A 94 16.68 -0.58 -14.09
C GLY A 94 15.27 -0.87 -14.56
N LYS A 95 14.83 -0.14 -15.60
CA LYS A 95 13.60 -0.45 -16.32
C LYS A 95 13.95 -1.31 -17.53
N HIS A 96 13.27 -2.42 -17.68
CA HIS A 96 13.52 -3.38 -18.76
C HIS A 96 12.24 -3.56 -19.56
N MET A 97 12.20 -2.99 -20.76
CA MET A 97 11.04 -3.10 -21.66
C MET A 97 11.13 -4.33 -22.56
N GLU A 98 12.35 -4.83 -22.80
CA GLU A 98 12.62 -5.94 -23.71
C GLU A 98 13.46 -7.05 -23.04
N LYS A 99 13.32 -8.27 -23.57
CA LYS A 99 14.02 -9.46 -23.08
C LYS A 99 15.54 -9.27 -23.07
N GLU A 100 16.12 -8.70 -24.13
CA GLU A 100 17.55 -8.52 -24.30
C GLU A 100 18.13 -7.54 -23.28
N GLU A 101 17.36 -6.54 -22.87
CA GLU A 101 17.75 -5.60 -21.83
C GLU A 101 17.78 -6.29 -20.47
N LEU A 102 16.76 -7.09 -20.16
CA LEU A 102 16.72 -7.88 -18.94
C LEU A 102 17.86 -8.90 -18.88
N GLU A 103 18.15 -9.61 -19.96
CA GLU A 103 19.26 -10.58 -20.00
C GLU A 103 20.62 -9.90 -19.79
N ARG A 104 20.83 -8.69 -20.35
CA ARG A 104 22.04 -7.88 -20.07
C ARG A 104 22.15 -7.49 -18.61
N TYR A 105 21.03 -7.05 -18.03
CA TYR A 105 21.01 -6.67 -16.62
C TYR A 105 21.29 -7.84 -15.69
N LEU A 106 20.67 -9.00 -15.92
CA LEU A 106 20.98 -10.23 -15.19
C LEU A 106 22.46 -10.62 -15.36
N GLY A 107 22.99 -10.44 -16.57
CA GLY A 107 24.41 -10.64 -16.85
C GLY A 107 25.32 -9.72 -16.05
N TYR A 108 24.92 -8.45 -15.84
CA TYR A 108 25.65 -7.48 -15.03
C TYR A 108 25.61 -7.87 -13.54
N LEU A 109 24.44 -8.20 -12.98
CA LEU A 109 24.32 -8.64 -11.59
C LEU A 109 25.17 -9.87 -11.29
N LEU A 110 25.16 -10.87 -12.19
CA LEU A 110 25.99 -12.07 -12.05
C LEU A 110 27.46 -11.75 -12.09
N GLN A 111 27.90 -10.84 -12.96
CA GLN A 111 29.32 -10.49 -13.14
C GLN A 111 29.95 -9.96 -11.85
N ASP A 112 29.22 -9.19 -11.07
CA ASP A 112 29.73 -8.63 -9.81
C ASP A 112 29.94 -9.74 -8.76
N GLU A 113 29.02 -10.70 -8.69
CA GLU A 113 29.16 -11.85 -7.81
C GLU A 113 30.26 -12.83 -8.34
N GLU A 114 30.33 -13.06 -9.65
CA GLU A 114 31.38 -13.91 -10.27
C GLU A 114 32.79 -13.38 -9.98
N LYS A 115 32.97 -12.04 -10.02
CA LYS A 115 34.26 -11.41 -9.66
C LYS A 115 34.66 -11.71 -8.21
N LYS A 116 33.70 -11.61 -7.26
CA LYS A 116 33.96 -11.92 -5.84
C LYS A 116 34.40 -13.35 -5.66
N TRP A 117 33.88 -14.28 -6.48
CA TRP A 117 34.20 -15.69 -6.41
C TRP A 117 35.31 -16.13 -7.39
N GLY A 118 35.92 -15.18 -8.12
CA GLY A 118 37.06 -15.46 -9.04
C GLY A 118 36.67 -16.38 -10.20
N ILE A 119 35.53 -16.07 -10.85
CA ILE A 119 35.09 -16.72 -12.09
C ILE A 119 35.46 -15.82 -13.26
N ASP A 120 36.53 -16.13 -13.96
CA ASP A 120 37.06 -15.30 -15.06
C ASP A 120 36.39 -15.61 -16.42
N ASN A 121 35.90 -16.85 -16.59
CA ASN A 121 35.26 -17.31 -17.83
C ASN A 121 33.82 -17.77 -17.58
N PRO A 122 32.85 -16.85 -17.47
CA PRO A 122 31.49 -17.20 -17.15
C PRO A 122 30.85 -18.05 -18.27
N LYS A 123 29.93 -18.94 -17.88
CA LYS A 123 29.12 -19.73 -18.82
C LYS A 123 28.20 -18.83 -19.67
N VAL A 124 27.68 -19.39 -20.76
CA VAL A 124 26.66 -18.69 -21.58
C VAL A 124 25.28 -18.91 -20.97
N GLY A 125 24.50 -17.84 -20.90
CA GLY A 125 23.14 -17.81 -20.35
C GLY A 125 23.11 -17.60 -18.84
N SER A 126 22.20 -16.74 -18.40
CA SER A 126 22.11 -16.30 -17.00
C SER A 126 21.83 -17.44 -16.02
N ASN A 127 21.03 -18.44 -16.42
CA ASN A 127 20.77 -19.64 -15.62
C ASN A 127 22.01 -20.50 -15.38
N ASN A 128 22.80 -20.76 -16.43
CA ASN A 128 24.04 -21.57 -16.32
C ASN A 128 25.10 -20.84 -15.49
N ARG A 129 25.18 -19.51 -15.62
CA ARG A 129 26.06 -18.67 -14.81
C ARG A 129 25.68 -18.72 -13.33
N LEU A 130 24.38 -18.67 -12.99
CA LEU A 130 23.92 -18.80 -11.61
C LEU A 130 24.23 -20.20 -11.02
N ILE A 131 24.07 -21.29 -11.81
CA ILE A 131 24.47 -22.65 -11.38
C ILE A 131 25.97 -22.69 -11.08
N ASP A 132 26.80 -22.18 -11.99
CA ASP A 132 28.25 -22.18 -11.87
C ASP A 132 28.70 -21.34 -10.65
N LEU A 133 28.06 -20.19 -10.44
CA LEU A 133 28.31 -19.33 -9.29
C LEU A 133 27.97 -20.02 -7.95
N ILE A 134 26.80 -20.66 -7.84
CA ILE A 134 26.42 -21.45 -6.65
C ILE A 134 27.41 -22.59 -6.42
N ASN A 135 27.80 -23.31 -7.47
CA ASN A 135 28.78 -24.41 -7.36
C ASN A 135 30.12 -23.91 -6.87
N THR A 136 30.63 -22.84 -7.48
CA THR A 136 31.96 -22.27 -7.14
C THR A 136 31.96 -21.74 -5.70
N ALA A 137 30.90 -21.04 -5.28
CA ALA A 137 30.78 -20.53 -3.92
C ALA A 137 30.73 -21.68 -2.89
N TYR A 138 29.97 -22.75 -3.18
CA TYR A 138 29.89 -23.93 -2.35
C TYR A 138 31.25 -24.66 -2.24
N GLU A 139 31.93 -24.89 -3.36
CA GLU A 139 33.21 -25.61 -3.41
C GLU A 139 34.35 -24.84 -2.74
N LYS A 140 34.43 -23.51 -2.97
CA LYS A 140 35.47 -22.66 -2.37
C LYS A 140 35.27 -22.44 -0.87
N SER A 141 34.02 -22.31 -0.40
CA SER A 141 33.72 -22.06 1.01
C SER A 141 33.61 -23.34 1.85
N GLY A 142 33.33 -24.47 1.22
CA GLY A 142 32.99 -25.72 1.91
C GLY A 142 31.64 -25.65 2.66
N LYS A 143 30.83 -24.63 2.40
CA LYS A 143 29.54 -24.37 3.08
C LYS A 143 28.41 -24.16 2.08
N GLN A 144 27.19 -24.48 2.48
CA GLN A 144 25.98 -24.20 1.68
C GLN A 144 25.82 -22.70 1.44
N VAL A 145 25.29 -22.37 0.27
CA VAL A 145 25.14 -20.98 -0.22
C VAL A 145 23.81 -20.40 0.20
N VAL A 146 23.82 -19.13 0.56
CA VAL A 146 22.62 -18.32 0.79
C VAL A 146 22.34 -17.47 -0.44
N VAL A 147 21.07 -17.44 -0.90
CA VAL A 147 20.65 -16.62 -2.03
C VAL A 147 19.55 -15.67 -1.58
N LEU A 148 19.79 -14.37 -1.71
CA LEU A 148 18.86 -13.30 -1.36
C LEU A 148 18.47 -12.54 -2.63
N ILE A 149 17.17 -12.43 -2.88
CA ILE A 149 16.63 -11.77 -4.08
C ILE A 149 15.66 -10.70 -3.63
N ASP A 150 16.04 -9.45 -3.83
CA ASP A 150 15.18 -8.30 -3.55
C ASP A 150 14.46 -7.83 -4.80
N GLU A 151 13.21 -7.33 -4.62
CA GLU A 151 12.33 -6.80 -5.67
C GLU A 151 12.22 -7.75 -6.90
N TYR A 152 12.07 -9.08 -6.65
CA TYR A 152 12.08 -10.14 -7.66
C TYR A 152 11.13 -9.90 -8.84
N ASP A 153 10.07 -9.14 -8.62
CA ASP A 153 8.99 -8.85 -9.54
C ASP A 153 9.18 -7.50 -10.29
N ALA A 154 10.15 -6.69 -9.91
CA ALA A 154 10.37 -5.37 -10.50
C ALA A 154 10.47 -5.39 -12.04
N PRO A 155 11.22 -6.30 -12.70
CA PRO A 155 11.29 -6.33 -14.16
C PRO A 155 9.96 -6.56 -14.86
N MET A 156 9.01 -7.23 -14.18
CA MET A 156 7.70 -7.57 -14.75
C MET A 156 6.66 -6.48 -14.49
N LEU A 157 6.82 -5.71 -13.42
CA LEU A 157 5.89 -4.62 -13.08
C LEU A 157 5.94 -3.49 -14.11
N ASP A 158 7.11 -3.22 -14.68
CA ASP A 158 7.28 -2.18 -15.69
C ASP A 158 6.49 -2.46 -16.98
N VAL A 159 6.33 -3.73 -17.34
CA VAL A 159 5.63 -4.18 -18.56
C VAL A 159 4.29 -4.86 -18.29
N ALA A 160 3.76 -4.74 -17.08
CA ALA A 160 2.54 -5.43 -16.67
C ALA A 160 1.29 -5.11 -17.53
N HIS A 161 1.33 -4.02 -18.29
CA HIS A 161 0.28 -3.59 -19.22
C HIS A 161 0.48 -4.09 -20.65
N GLU A 162 1.65 -4.65 -20.99
CA GLU A 162 2.05 -5.11 -22.31
C GLU A 162 2.21 -6.64 -22.33
N LYS A 163 1.20 -7.36 -22.78
CA LYS A 163 1.13 -8.81 -22.63
C LYS A 163 2.31 -9.57 -23.26
N GLU A 164 2.74 -9.18 -24.45
CA GLU A 164 3.83 -9.90 -25.16
C GLU A 164 5.17 -9.72 -24.45
N GLN A 165 5.49 -8.49 -24.03
CA GLN A 165 6.68 -8.18 -23.25
C GLN A 165 6.65 -8.88 -21.89
N LEU A 166 5.51 -8.82 -21.19
CA LEU A 166 5.33 -9.49 -19.91
C LEU A 166 5.59 -10.99 -20.01
N ASP A 167 5.08 -11.67 -21.05
CA ASP A 167 5.31 -13.09 -21.26
C ASP A 167 6.78 -13.41 -21.57
N ALA A 168 7.46 -12.56 -22.35
CA ALA A 168 8.87 -12.70 -22.67
C ALA A 168 9.77 -12.52 -21.42
N LEU A 169 9.54 -11.44 -20.66
CA LEU A 169 10.30 -11.16 -19.45
C LEU A 169 10.04 -12.21 -18.37
N ARG A 170 8.80 -12.66 -18.22
CA ARG A 170 8.43 -13.76 -17.32
C ARG A 170 9.20 -15.05 -17.61
N ASN A 171 9.30 -15.44 -18.88
CA ASN A 171 10.04 -16.64 -19.27
C ASN A 171 11.54 -16.50 -18.98
N THR A 172 12.10 -15.31 -19.16
CA THR A 172 13.50 -15.00 -18.82
C THR A 172 13.73 -15.11 -17.31
N MET A 173 12.86 -14.50 -16.50
CA MET A 173 12.96 -14.59 -15.03
C MET A 173 12.77 -16.02 -14.51
N ARG A 174 11.81 -16.76 -15.09
CA ARG A 174 11.60 -18.17 -14.79
C ARG A 174 12.88 -19.00 -15.03
N ASN A 175 13.50 -18.79 -16.17
CA ASN A 175 14.73 -19.47 -16.53
C ASN A 175 15.88 -19.09 -15.56
N PHE A 176 15.97 -17.81 -15.18
CA PHE A 176 16.96 -17.32 -14.23
C PHE A 176 16.80 -17.92 -12.83
N TYR A 177 15.57 -18.14 -12.34
CA TYR A 177 15.34 -18.71 -11.00
C TYR A 177 15.33 -20.24 -10.95
N SER A 178 15.22 -20.95 -12.08
CA SER A 178 15.18 -22.41 -12.13
C SER A 178 16.39 -23.11 -11.47
N PRO A 179 17.62 -22.54 -11.48
CA PRO A 179 18.78 -23.07 -10.76
C PRO A 179 18.58 -23.24 -9.25
N LEU A 180 17.74 -22.45 -8.61
CA LEU A 180 17.50 -22.52 -7.17
C LEU A 180 16.91 -23.87 -6.75
N LYS A 181 16.09 -24.49 -7.61
CA LYS A 181 15.59 -25.84 -7.38
C LYS A 181 16.66 -26.90 -7.68
N TYR A 182 17.34 -26.75 -8.80
CA TYR A 182 18.38 -27.70 -9.21
C TYR A 182 19.52 -27.79 -8.19
N SER A 183 19.90 -26.66 -7.60
CA SER A 183 21.00 -26.53 -6.64
C SER A 183 20.57 -26.72 -5.18
N GLU A 184 19.36 -27.20 -4.88
CA GLU A 184 18.77 -27.26 -3.53
C GLU A 184 19.70 -27.86 -2.47
N ALA A 185 20.42 -28.94 -2.79
CA ALA A 185 21.37 -29.61 -1.88
C ALA A 185 22.55 -28.71 -1.46
N LYS A 186 22.92 -27.74 -2.30
CA LYS A 186 23.99 -26.76 -2.06
C LYS A 186 23.50 -25.47 -1.41
N LEU A 187 22.19 -25.30 -1.23
CA LEU A 187 21.58 -24.08 -0.66
C LEU A 187 21.28 -24.26 0.83
N ARG A 188 21.70 -23.27 1.63
CA ARG A 188 21.38 -23.13 3.05
C ARG A 188 20.06 -22.41 3.25
N PHE A 189 19.85 -21.34 2.47
CA PHE A 189 18.71 -20.46 2.62
C PHE A 189 18.46 -19.69 1.32
N VAL A 190 17.20 -19.50 0.97
CA VAL A 190 16.77 -18.68 -0.17
C VAL A 190 15.64 -17.77 0.29
N PHE A 191 15.79 -16.49 0.06
CA PHE A 191 14.76 -15.50 0.39
C PHE A 191 14.45 -14.63 -0.83
N LEU A 192 13.17 -14.61 -1.21
CA LEU A 192 12.67 -13.75 -2.28
C LEU A 192 11.71 -12.74 -1.70
N THR A 193 11.84 -11.47 -2.09
CA THR A 193 10.89 -10.45 -1.71
C THR A 193 10.53 -9.54 -2.88
N GLY A 194 9.30 -8.99 -2.83
CA GLY A 194 8.75 -8.10 -3.84
C GLY A 194 7.43 -7.46 -3.38
N ILE A 195 6.75 -6.81 -4.30
CA ILE A 195 5.45 -6.19 -4.06
C ILE A 195 4.34 -7.18 -4.33
N THR A 196 4.40 -7.85 -5.49
CA THR A 196 3.35 -8.75 -5.98
C THR A 196 3.74 -10.22 -5.82
N LYS A 197 2.75 -11.09 -5.73
CA LYS A 197 2.94 -12.52 -5.92
C LYS A 197 2.47 -12.88 -7.32
N PHE A 198 3.39 -12.96 -8.27
CA PHE A 198 3.10 -13.51 -9.59
C PHE A 198 2.89 -15.03 -9.49
N SER A 199 1.70 -15.47 -9.14
CA SER A 199 1.38 -16.87 -8.87
C SER A 199 1.50 -17.78 -10.10
N GLN A 200 1.43 -17.21 -11.29
CA GLN A 200 1.64 -17.93 -12.57
C GLN A 200 3.06 -17.83 -13.11
N LEU A 201 3.93 -17.10 -12.45
CA LEU A 201 5.32 -17.44 -12.62
C LEU A 201 5.45 -18.87 -12.17
N SER A 202 5.66 -19.76 -13.12
CA SER A 202 6.07 -21.14 -12.85
C SER A 202 7.33 -21.23 -11.98
N ILE A 203 7.91 -20.10 -11.53
CA ILE A 203 8.88 -20.04 -10.43
C ILE A 203 8.29 -20.71 -9.19
N PHE A 204 7.07 -20.36 -8.77
CA PHE A 204 6.43 -20.99 -7.62
C PHE A 204 5.94 -22.41 -7.90
N SER A 205 5.68 -22.78 -9.15
CA SER A 205 5.38 -24.17 -9.52
C SER A 205 6.64 -25.01 -9.69
N GLU A 206 7.75 -24.41 -10.06
CA GLU A 206 9.06 -25.06 -10.10
C GLU A 206 9.74 -25.10 -8.73
N LEU A 207 9.65 -24.01 -7.96
CA LEU A 207 10.05 -23.93 -6.56
C LEU A 207 8.86 -24.29 -5.65
N ASN A 208 8.30 -25.49 -5.82
CA ASN A 208 7.16 -25.97 -5.02
C ASN A 208 7.46 -26.13 -3.52
N ASN A 209 8.69 -25.91 -3.10
CA ASN A 209 9.18 -25.90 -1.73
C ASN A 209 9.29 -24.49 -1.10
N ILE A 210 8.82 -23.43 -1.78
CA ILE A 210 8.81 -22.07 -1.21
C ILE A 210 7.70 -21.94 -0.16
N THR A 211 8.08 -21.56 1.05
CA THR A 211 7.18 -21.15 2.11
C THR A 211 6.79 -19.68 1.95
N ASN A 212 5.55 -19.44 1.54
CA ASN A 212 5.01 -18.07 1.50
C ASN A 212 4.62 -17.60 2.90
N ILE A 213 5.37 -16.62 3.42
CA ILE A 213 5.12 -16.05 4.76
C ILE A 213 4.33 -14.73 4.74
N SER A 214 3.87 -14.29 3.57
CA SER A 214 3.20 -12.98 3.41
C SER A 214 1.93 -12.84 4.23
N MET A 215 1.15 -13.92 4.38
CA MET A 215 -0.08 -13.96 5.16
C MET A 215 0.01 -14.89 6.39
N ASN A 216 1.23 -15.24 6.81
CA ASN A 216 1.44 -16.07 7.99
C ASN A 216 1.42 -15.20 9.25
N ASP A 217 0.56 -15.55 10.22
CA ASP A 217 0.40 -14.83 11.49
C ASP A 217 1.74 -14.68 12.26
N GLU A 218 2.62 -15.68 12.17
CA GLU A 218 3.92 -15.66 12.86
C GLU A 218 4.91 -14.64 12.29
N TYR A 219 4.75 -14.21 11.03
CA TYR A 219 5.62 -13.27 10.32
C TYR A 219 4.91 -11.96 9.97
N ALA A 220 3.69 -11.75 10.48
CA ALA A 220 2.89 -10.59 10.09
C ALA A 220 3.56 -9.25 10.47
N GLY A 221 4.27 -9.20 11.58
CA GLY A 221 5.00 -8.01 12.06
C GLY A 221 6.45 -7.90 11.58
N ILE A 222 6.93 -8.77 10.67
CA ILE A 222 8.34 -8.79 10.20
C ILE A 222 8.74 -7.49 9.47
N CYS A 223 7.77 -6.84 8.84
CA CYS A 223 7.90 -5.53 8.22
C CYS A 223 6.81 -4.60 8.77
N GLY A 224 7.05 -3.29 8.74
CA GLY A 224 6.19 -2.31 9.39
C GLY A 224 6.62 -2.04 10.84
N ILE A 225 5.94 -1.12 11.50
CA ILE A 225 6.18 -0.73 12.89
C ILE A 225 4.89 -0.95 13.68
N THR A 226 4.90 -1.75 14.73
CA THR A 226 3.72 -1.91 15.59
C THR A 226 3.55 -0.72 16.54
N LYS A 227 2.35 -0.55 17.09
CA LYS A 227 2.09 0.49 18.09
C LYS A 227 3.01 0.33 19.30
N GLU A 228 3.23 -0.89 19.76
CA GLU A 228 4.09 -1.19 20.90
C GLU A 228 5.55 -0.79 20.62
N GLU A 229 6.06 -1.09 19.42
CA GLU A 229 7.41 -0.71 18.99
C GLU A 229 7.55 0.81 18.90
N MET A 230 6.56 1.51 18.34
CA MET A 230 6.54 2.98 18.29
C MET A 230 6.56 3.57 19.69
N LEU A 231 5.69 3.13 20.59
CA LEU A 231 5.62 3.64 21.95
C LEU A 231 6.91 3.37 22.75
N ALA A 232 7.54 2.21 22.51
CA ALA A 232 8.78 1.83 23.22
C ALA A 232 10.01 2.58 22.73
N GLN A 233 10.11 2.89 21.44
CA GLN A 233 11.33 3.39 20.83
C GLN A 233 11.27 4.87 20.42
N MET A 234 10.06 5.44 20.27
CA MET A 234 9.82 6.80 19.77
C MET A 234 9.03 7.65 20.77
N SER A 235 9.10 7.33 22.07
CA SER A 235 8.34 8.03 23.11
C SER A 235 8.64 9.53 23.14
N ASP A 236 9.93 9.89 23.12
CA ASP A 236 10.36 11.28 23.15
C ASP A 236 9.98 12.02 21.86
N ASP A 237 9.97 11.31 20.72
CA ASP A 237 9.58 11.86 19.41
C ASP A 237 8.07 12.16 19.35
N ILE A 238 7.24 11.33 19.99
CA ILE A 238 5.80 11.59 20.13
C ILE A 238 5.56 12.88 20.91
N ASP A 239 6.30 13.10 22.01
CA ASP A 239 6.18 14.31 22.84
C ASP A 239 6.65 15.56 22.07
N GLU A 240 7.71 15.44 21.26
CA GLU A 240 8.19 16.53 20.41
C GLU A 240 7.19 16.87 19.29
N LEU A 241 6.58 15.85 18.67
CA LEU A 241 5.54 16.06 17.66
C LEU A 241 4.30 16.70 18.30
N ALA A 242 3.85 16.22 19.46
CA ALA A 242 2.73 16.76 20.21
C ALA A 242 2.92 18.27 20.46
N LYS A 243 4.09 18.65 20.93
CA LYS A 243 4.46 20.05 21.17
C LYS A 243 4.47 20.87 19.87
N SER A 244 5.01 20.33 18.78
CA SER A 244 5.06 21.03 17.47
C SER A 244 3.68 21.26 16.89
N GLN A 245 2.74 20.33 17.12
CA GLN A 245 1.38 20.36 16.56
C GLN A 245 0.35 20.95 17.53
N GLU A 246 0.78 21.42 18.72
CA GLU A 246 -0.10 21.95 19.77
C GLU A 246 -1.20 20.94 20.20
N LEU A 247 -0.83 19.65 20.23
CA LEU A 247 -1.70 18.54 20.61
C LEU A 247 -1.27 17.95 21.96
N THR A 248 -2.18 17.25 22.61
CA THR A 248 -1.81 16.35 23.72
C THR A 248 -1.12 15.10 23.16
N ARG A 249 -0.41 14.37 24.02
CA ARG A 249 0.23 13.10 23.65
C ARG A 249 -0.79 12.08 23.12
N GLU A 250 -1.95 11.97 23.77
CA GLU A 250 -3.05 11.08 23.41
C GLU A 250 -3.63 11.43 22.03
N GLU A 251 -3.86 12.70 21.77
CA GLU A 251 -4.32 13.19 20.45
C GLU A 251 -3.26 12.92 19.38
N THR A 252 -1.98 13.16 19.67
CA THR A 252 -0.88 12.87 18.73
C THR A 252 -0.82 11.39 18.38
N ILE A 253 -0.96 10.48 19.35
CA ILE A 253 -1.00 9.04 19.10
C ILE A 253 -2.23 8.66 18.25
N ALA A 254 -3.38 9.28 18.52
CA ALA A 254 -4.60 9.05 17.72
C ALA A 254 -4.42 9.51 16.28
N GLU A 255 -3.86 10.71 16.06
CA GLU A 255 -3.57 11.26 14.72
C GLU A 255 -2.53 10.42 13.97
N LEU A 256 -1.45 9.98 14.63
CA LEU A 256 -0.46 9.07 14.05
C LEU A 256 -1.13 7.78 13.58
N LYS A 257 -2.02 7.22 14.41
CA LYS A 257 -2.76 6.00 14.10
C LYS A 257 -3.71 6.22 12.93
N GLU A 258 -4.48 7.29 12.92
CA GLU A 258 -5.41 7.61 11.84
C GLU A 258 -4.69 7.81 10.50
N ASN A 259 -3.53 8.48 10.52
CA ASN A 259 -2.81 8.81 9.30
C ASN A 259 -1.96 7.67 8.74
N TYR A 260 -1.29 6.85 9.59
CA TYR A 260 -0.22 5.96 9.10
C TYR A 260 -0.32 4.50 9.53
N ASP A 261 -1.21 4.17 10.49
CA ASP A 261 -1.44 2.80 10.98
C ASP A 261 -2.46 2.05 10.12
N GLY A 262 -2.86 0.87 10.57
CA GLY A 262 -4.00 0.13 10.05
C GLY A 262 -3.68 -0.83 8.94
N TYR A 263 -2.41 -1.02 8.57
CA TYR A 263 -2.03 -2.13 7.70
C TYR A 263 -2.05 -3.46 8.46
N HIS A 264 -2.71 -4.44 7.88
CA HIS A 264 -2.95 -5.74 8.49
C HIS A 264 -2.72 -6.84 7.44
N PHE A 265 -1.77 -7.75 7.71
CA PHE A 265 -1.26 -8.66 6.69
C PHE A 265 -1.70 -10.12 6.86
N SER A 266 -2.37 -10.47 7.94
CA SER A 266 -2.91 -11.81 8.17
C SER A 266 -4.20 -11.75 8.98
N ALA A 267 -4.87 -12.88 9.19
CA ALA A 267 -6.15 -12.92 9.93
C ALA A 267 -6.02 -12.50 11.41
N LYS A 268 -4.84 -12.61 12.00
CA LYS A 268 -4.59 -12.37 13.43
C LYS A 268 -3.38 -11.46 13.68
N SER A 269 -2.90 -10.76 12.66
CA SER A 269 -1.75 -9.87 12.84
C SER A 269 -2.10 -8.65 13.69
N PRO A 270 -1.11 -8.01 14.34
CA PRO A 270 -1.28 -6.63 14.78
C PRO A 270 -1.42 -5.71 13.56
N ASP A 271 -2.05 -4.55 13.77
CA ASP A 271 -1.90 -3.44 12.84
C ASP A 271 -0.47 -2.92 12.87
N VAL A 272 0.02 -2.44 11.74
CA VAL A 272 1.35 -1.86 11.63
C VAL A 272 1.29 -0.53 10.88
N PHE A 273 2.09 0.41 11.36
CA PHE A 273 2.36 1.68 10.67
C PHE A 273 3.20 1.45 9.43
N ASN A 274 2.97 2.27 8.40
CA ASN A 274 3.93 2.40 7.31
C ASN A 274 5.21 3.06 7.85
N PRO A 275 6.38 2.38 7.80
CA PRO A 275 7.62 2.93 8.36
C PRO A 275 8.05 4.24 7.71
N PHE A 276 7.90 4.34 6.38
CA PHE A 276 8.34 5.52 5.64
C PHE A 276 7.55 6.76 6.05
N SER A 277 6.21 6.66 6.11
CA SER A 277 5.36 7.79 6.51
C SER A 277 5.57 8.17 7.96
N LEU A 278 5.61 7.18 8.86
CA LEU A 278 5.82 7.43 10.29
C LEU A 278 7.16 8.12 10.57
N LEU A 279 8.26 7.64 9.98
CA LEU A 279 9.59 8.23 10.20
C LEU A 279 9.72 9.62 9.59
N ASN A 280 9.10 9.87 8.43
CA ASN A 280 9.08 11.22 7.85
C ASN A 280 8.26 12.19 8.70
N CYS A 281 7.10 11.77 9.23
CA CYS A 281 6.29 12.59 10.14
C CYS A 281 7.10 13.03 11.37
N PHE A 282 7.82 12.12 12.01
CA PHE A 282 8.68 12.47 13.15
C PHE A 282 9.86 13.36 12.73
N ALA A 283 10.45 13.15 11.57
CA ALA A 283 11.58 13.94 11.08
C ALA A 283 11.19 15.38 10.74
N THR A 284 10.04 15.58 10.12
CA THR A 284 9.53 16.91 9.76
C THR A 284 8.75 17.58 10.89
N LYS A 285 8.27 16.78 11.87
CA LYS A 285 7.32 17.16 12.91
C LYS A 285 5.99 17.68 12.37
N GLU A 286 5.56 17.14 11.24
CA GLU A 286 4.32 17.49 10.54
C GLU A 286 3.59 16.22 10.08
N PHE A 287 2.25 16.27 10.05
CA PHE A 287 1.44 15.24 9.40
C PHE A 287 1.35 15.52 7.90
N GLY A 288 1.66 14.52 7.06
CA GLY A 288 1.67 14.67 5.60
C GLY A 288 1.49 13.35 4.86
N ALA A 289 1.25 13.43 3.56
CA ALA A 289 1.08 12.27 2.68
C ALA A 289 2.43 11.82 2.10
N TYR A 290 3.29 11.24 2.91
CA TYR A 290 4.68 10.91 2.54
C TYR A 290 4.80 9.72 1.61
N TRP A 291 4.06 8.64 1.90
CA TRP A 291 4.11 7.41 1.09
C TRP A 291 3.53 7.66 -0.30
N PHE A 292 2.40 8.35 -0.34
CA PHE A 292 1.67 8.63 -1.58
C PHE A 292 2.46 9.54 -2.51
N SER A 293 3.13 10.57 -1.99
CA SER A 293 3.97 11.50 -2.76
C SER A 293 5.20 10.82 -3.40
N SER A 294 5.58 9.62 -2.92
CA SER A 294 6.73 8.88 -3.45
C SER A 294 6.50 8.20 -4.81
N GLY A 295 5.28 8.24 -5.36
CA GLY A 295 4.98 7.68 -6.68
C GLY A 295 3.50 7.76 -7.05
N THR A 296 3.18 8.43 -8.15
CA THR A 296 1.81 8.57 -8.64
C THR A 296 1.27 7.21 -9.11
N PRO A 297 0.09 6.80 -8.67
CA PRO A 297 -0.50 5.50 -8.99
C PRO A 297 -1.16 5.45 -10.39
N THR A 298 -0.57 6.07 -11.41
CA THR A 298 -1.17 6.19 -12.76
C THR A 298 -1.63 4.84 -13.32
N TYR A 299 -0.78 3.81 -13.18
CA TYR A 299 -1.14 2.46 -13.60
C TYR A 299 -2.37 1.94 -12.85
N LEU A 300 -2.41 2.11 -11.53
CA LEU A 300 -3.52 1.69 -10.69
C LEU A 300 -4.83 2.40 -11.08
N ILE A 301 -4.77 3.71 -11.29
CA ILE A 301 -5.93 4.52 -11.71
C ILE A 301 -6.48 4.02 -13.05
N ASN A 302 -5.59 3.75 -14.03
CA ASN A 302 -5.98 3.19 -15.32
C ASN A 302 -6.64 1.81 -15.17
N MET A 303 -6.12 0.98 -14.27
CA MET A 303 -6.70 -0.33 -13.97
C MET A 303 -8.06 -0.22 -13.26
N MET A 304 -8.23 0.73 -12.33
CA MET A 304 -9.52 1.00 -11.70
C MET A 304 -10.58 1.40 -12.74
N ARG A 305 -10.21 2.23 -13.72
CA ARG A 305 -11.07 2.57 -14.85
C ARG A 305 -11.44 1.33 -15.68
N LYS A 306 -10.46 0.52 -16.07
CA LYS A 306 -10.65 -0.71 -16.85
C LYS A 306 -11.61 -1.70 -16.18
N PHE A 307 -11.55 -1.79 -14.87
CA PHE A 307 -12.42 -2.67 -14.06
C PHE A 307 -13.69 -1.99 -13.55
N ASN A 308 -13.98 -0.74 -13.96
CA ASN A 308 -15.12 0.05 -13.52
C ASN A 308 -15.29 0.06 -11.98
N VAL A 309 -14.20 0.24 -11.25
CA VAL A 309 -14.22 0.29 -9.79
C VAL A 309 -14.71 1.66 -9.35
N ALA A 310 -15.91 1.71 -8.78
CA ALA A 310 -16.41 2.93 -8.17
C ALA A 310 -15.61 3.25 -6.89
N PRO A 311 -15.13 4.49 -6.71
CA PRO A 311 -14.39 4.92 -5.51
C PRO A 311 -15.09 4.58 -4.19
N ALA A 312 -16.40 4.71 -4.16
CA ALA A 312 -17.23 4.39 -2.99
C ALA A 312 -17.23 2.91 -2.58
N ASN A 313 -16.84 2.01 -3.48
CA ASN A 313 -16.76 0.58 -3.20
C ASN A 313 -15.41 0.14 -2.64
N LEU A 314 -14.41 1.03 -2.62
CA LEU A 314 -13.05 0.70 -2.16
C LEU A 314 -12.98 0.31 -0.69
N GLY A 315 -13.89 0.81 0.15
CA GLY A 315 -13.97 0.48 1.58
C GLY A 315 -14.86 -0.71 1.95
N LYS A 316 -15.38 -1.47 0.97
CA LYS A 316 -16.37 -2.54 1.23
C LYS A 316 -16.10 -3.79 0.36
N MET A 317 -14.84 -4.15 0.18
CA MET A 317 -14.46 -5.27 -0.67
C MET A 317 -14.31 -6.56 0.14
N TYR A 318 -14.71 -7.67 -0.46
CA TYR A 318 -14.56 -9.00 0.13
C TYR A 318 -13.67 -9.87 -0.76
N ALA A 319 -12.82 -10.67 -0.14
CA ALA A 319 -11.90 -11.55 -0.85
C ALA A 319 -11.77 -12.91 -0.16
N LYS A 320 -11.53 -13.96 -0.94
CA LYS A 320 -11.04 -15.25 -0.43
C LYS A 320 -9.53 -15.27 -0.41
N ALA A 321 -8.91 -16.16 0.35
CA ALA A 321 -7.46 -16.32 0.38
C ALA A 321 -6.85 -16.48 -1.03
N SER A 322 -7.50 -17.22 -1.93
CA SER A 322 -7.08 -17.38 -3.33
C SER A 322 -7.07 -16.09 -4.14
N SER A 323 -7.82 -15.06 -3.74
CA SER A 323 -7.85 -13.78 -4.44
C SER A 323 -6.59 -12.95 -4.19
N PHE A 324 -5.89 -13.17 -3.08
CA PHE A 324 -4.62 -12.49 -2.80
C PHE A 324 -3.44 -13.05 -3.62
N ASP A 325 -3.58 -14.29 -4.07
CA ASP A 325 -2.59 -15.01 -4.88
C ASP A 325 -2.92 -14.97 -6.39
N ALA A 326 -3.96 -14.23 -6.78
CA ALA A 326 -4.36 -14.17 -8.18
C ALA A 326 -3.26 -13.51 -9.03
N PRO A 327 -2.98 -14.07 -10.21
CA PRO A 327 -1.98 -13.51 -11.11
C PRO A 327 -2.42 -12.13 -11.59
N THR A 328 -1.53 -11.15 -11.49
CA THR A 328 -1.81 -9.78 -11.93
C THR A 328 -1.88 -9.65 -13.46
N GLU A 329 -1.30 -10.58 -14.20
CA GLU A 329 -1.27 -10.60 -15.67
C GLU A 329 -2.58 -11.02 -16.35
N ASN A 330 -3.39 -11.84 -15.69
CA ASN A 330 -4.71 -12.28 -16.15
C ASN A 330 -5.80 -11.89 -15.15
N MET A 331 -5.75 -10.63 -14.69
CA MET A 331 -6.68 -10.14 -13.69
C MET A 331 -8.11 -10.20 -14.18
N THR A 332 -8.93 -10.93 -13.46
CA THR A 332 -10.40 -10.89 -13.57
C THR A 332 -11.01 -9.90 -12.58
N ALA A 333 -10.23 -9.46 -11.60
CA ALA A 333 -10.60 -8.47 -10.58
C ALA A 333 -9.36 -7.66 -10.17
N ILE A 334 -9.57 -6.41 -9.77
CA ILE A 334 -8.48 -5.50 -9.36
C ILE A 334 -8.02 -5.72 -7.90
N THR A 335 -8.81 -6.43 -7.11
CA THR A 335 -8.57 -6.62 -5.67
C THR A 335 -7.15 -7.10 -5.32
N PRO A 336 -6.56 -8.10 -6.04
CA PRO A 336 -5.19 -8.52 -5.76
C PRO A 336 -4.18 -7.40 -5.93
N LEU A 337 -4.31 -6.60 -6.98
CA LEU A 337 -3.42 -5.46 -7.25
C LEU A 337 -3.52 -4.41 -6.16
N LEU A 338 -4.73 -4.01 -5.78
CA LEU A 338 -4.97 -3.01 -4.72
C LEU A 338 -4.39 -3.46 -3.38
N TYR A 339 -4.59 -4.74 -3.01
CA TYR A 339 -4.07 -5.29 -1.76
C TYR A 339 -2.54 -5.39 -1.76
N GLN A 340 -1.96 -5.99 -2.79
CA GLN A 340 -0.52 -6.20 -2.88
C GLN A 340 0.26 -4.88 -2.98
N SER A 341 -0.33 -3.88 -3.66
CA SER A 341 0.25 -2.53 -3.75
C SER A 341 0.07 -1.69 -2.48
N GLY A 342 -0.75 -2.13 -1.50
CA GLY A 342 -0.95 -1.45 -0.23
C GLY A 342 -2.05 -0.39 -0.22
N TYR A 343 -2.92 -0.35 -1.23
CA TYR A 343 -4.10 0.53 -1.24
C TYR A 343 -5.28 -0.08 -0.49
N LEU A 344 -5.32 -1.41 -0.37
CA LEU A 344 -6.25 -2.12 0.50
C LEU A 344 -5.49 -2.94 1.54
N THR A 345 -6.13 -3.15 2.67
CA THR A 345 -5.64 -3.99 3.75
C THR A 345 -6.76 -4.87 4.30
N ILE A 346 -6.40 -5.90 5.06
CA ILE A 346 -7.36 -6.75 5.77
C ILE A 346 -7.91 -5.96 6.96
N LYS A 347 -9.24 -5.86 7.09
CA LYS A 347 -9.91 -5.27 8.27
C LYS A 347 -10.73 -6.29 9.05
N GLY A 348 -10.90 -7.50 8.52
CA GLY A 348 -11.62 -8.57 9.20
C GLY A 348 -11.51 -9.90 8.48
N TYR A 349 -11.79 -10.98 9.21
CA TYR A 349 -11.87 -12.33 8.67
C TYR A 349 -13.02 -13.09 9.32
N ASP A 350 -13.95 -13.55 8.49
CA ASP A 350 -15.02 -14.44 8.93
C ASP A 350 -14.61 -15.91 8.76
N LYS A 351 -14.51 -16.62 9.87
CA LYS A 351 -14.09 -18.04 9.91
C LYS A 351 -15.08 -18.98 9.22
N PHE A 352 -16.38 -18.66 9.18
CA PHE A 352 -17.41 -19.50 8.59
C PHE A 352 -17.41 -19.42 7.06
N SER A 353 -17.50 -18.22 6.53
CA SER A 353 -17.46 -17.98 5.07
C SER A 353 -16.05 -18.02 4.49
N LYS A 354 -15.01 -17.96 5.34
CA LYS A 354 -13.59 -17.80 4.96
C LYS A 354 -13.34 -16.56 4.09
N LEU A 355 -14.14 -15.52 4.33
CA LEU A 355 -14.02 -14.23 3.64
C LEU A 355 -13.21 -13.24 4.48
N TYR A 356 -12.31 -12.57 3.82
CA TYR A 356 -11.63 -11.38 4.33
C TYR A 356 -12.43 -10.14 3.94
N THR A 357 -12.59 -9.21 4.87
CA THR A 357 -13.08 -7.86 4.61
C THR A 357 -11.88 -6.97 4.37
N LEU A 358 -11.90 -6.22 3.26
CA LEU A 358 -10.83 -5.32 2.86
C LEU A 358 -11.33 -3.88 2.87
N ASP A 359 -10.46 -2.98 3.30
CA ASP A 359 -10.70 -1.53 3.30
C ASP A 359 -9.39 -0.78 3.05
N LEU A 360 -9.48 0.54 2.85
CA LEU A 360 -8.34 1.44 2.84
C LEU A 360 -7.63 1.37 4.20
N PRO A 361 -6.30 1.33 4.25
CA PRO A 361 -5.58 1.15 5.51
C PRO A 361 -5.77 2.34 6.46
N ASN A 362 -5.63 3.58 5.96
CA ASN A 362 -5.58 4.79 6.75
C ASN A 362 -5.94 6.04 5.94
N LYS A 363 -5.92 7.19 6.62
CA LYS A 363 -6.26 8.49 6.06
C LYS A 363 -5.28 8.95 4.97
N GLU A 364 -3.98 8.72 5.13
CA GLU A 364 -2.98 9.06 4.09
C GLU A 364 -3.34 8.42 2.74
N ILE A 365 -3.63 7.11 2.75
CA ILE A 365 -3.97 6.37 1.54
C ILE A 365 -5.33 6.82 0.98
N LYS A 366 -6.31 7.03 1.86
CA LYS A 366 -7.64 7.50 1.44
C LYS A 366 -7.55 8.85 0.73
N VAL A 367 -6.91 9.82 1.35
CA VAL A 367 -6.78 11.19 0.81
C VAL A 367 -6.00 11.16 -0.49
N GLY A 368 -4.79 10.60 -0.50
CA GLY A 368 -3.95 10.59 -1.70
C GLY A 368 -4.58 9.84 -2.88
N LEU A 369 -5.26 8.71 -2.63
CA LEU A 369 -5.95 7.98 -3.69
C LEU A 369 -7.10 8.80 -4.27
N PHE A 370 -7.90 9.44 -3.44
CA PHE A 370 -9.04 10.24 -3.90
C PHE A 370 -8.59 11.52 -4.61
N GLU A 371 -7.55 12.20 -4.15
CA GLU A 371 -6.92 13.30 -4.87
C GLU A 371 -6.45 12.88 -6.27
N SER A 372 -5.87 11.68 -6.38
CA SER A 372 -5.44 11.14 -7.68
C SER A 372 -6.57 10.68 -8.59
N LEU A 373 -7.72 10.30 -8.02
CA LEU A 373 -8.91 9.89 -8.78
C LEU A 373 -9.73 11.09 -9.25
N LEU A 374 -9.75 12.18 -8.49
CA LEU A 374 -10.62 13.32 -8.75
C LEU A 374 -10.45 13.93 -10.16
N PRO A 375 -9.23 14.08 -10.72
CA PRO A 375 -9.03 14.55 -12.09
C PRO A 375 -9.71 13.68 -13.17
N ASN A 376 -10.06 12.44 -12.84
CA ASN A 376 -10.77 11.54 -13.76
C ASN A 376 -12.29 11.79 -13.81
N TYR A 377 -12.81 12.47 -12.82
CA TYR A 377 -14.20 12.89 -12.72
C TYR A 377 -14.39 14.37 -13.12
N LEU A 378 -13.31 15.14 -13.04
CA LEU A 378 -13.26 16.56 -13.37
C LEU A 378 -12.14 16.74 -14.41
N GLU A 379 -12.46 16.59 -15.70
CA GLU A 379 -11.49 16.77 -16.77
C GLU A 379 -11.06 18.24 -16.89
N GLY A 380 -9.75 18.51 -17.00
CA GLY A 380 -9.21 19.82 -17.29
C GLY A 380 -8.37 20.46 -16.19
N MET A 381 -8.56 21.74 -15.89
CA MET A 381 -7.68 22.57 -15.05
C MET A 381 -7.84 22.37 -13.53
N PHE A 382 -8.29 21.20 -13.07
CA PHE A 382 -8.45 20.90 -11.65
C PHE A 382 -7.16 21.08 -10.83
N ALA A 383 -6.01 20.81 -11.44
CA ALA A 383 -4.72 20.73 -10.74
C ALA A 383 -4.23 22.05 -10.10
N GLN A 384 -4.81 23.21 -10.42
CA GLN A 384 -4.33 24.48 -9.89
C GLN A 384 -5.18 25.07 -8.75
N ASN A 385 -6.48 24.76 -8.67
CA ASN A 385 -7.39 25.40 -7.70
C ASN A 385 -8.29 24.42 -6.92
N GLY A 386 -8.27 23.13 -7.23
CA GLY A 386 -9.14 22.13 -6.62
C GLY A 386 -8.90 21.95 -5.14
N ASP A 387 -7.62 21.83 -4.74
CA ASP A 387 -7.24 21.65 -3.34
C ASP A 387 -7.65 22.84 -2.48
N VAL A 388 -7.52 24.05 -3.03
CA VAL A 388 -7.96 25.29 -2.34
C VAL A 388 -9.48 25.33 -2.18
N ALA A 389 -10.24 24.97 -3.23
CA ALA A 389 -11.70 24.93 -3.16
C ALA A 389 -12.18 23.88 -2.15
N ILE A 390 -11.57 22.69 -2.13
CA ILE A 390 -11.89 21.63 -1.15
C ILE A 390 -11.57 22.10 0.27
N ALA A 391 -10.42 22.73 0.49
CA ALA A 391 -10.05 23.27 1.80
C ALA A 391 -11.03 24.35 2.27
N GLN A 392 -11.44 25.25 1.38
CA GLN A 392 -12.44 26.27 1.70
C GLN A 392 -13.83 25.66 1.99
N MET A 393 -14.27 24.65 1.22
CA MET A 393 -15.51 23.92 1.51
C MET A 393 -15.43 23.24 2.89
N SER A 394 -14.28 22.67 3.26
CA SER A 394 -14.08 22.08 4.60
C SER A 394 -14.28 23.09 5.72
N VAL A 395 -13.81 24.33 5.54
CA VAL A 395 -14.03 25.42 6.52
C VAL A 395 -15.51 25.77 6.63
N LEU A 396 -16.22 25.89 5.50
CA LEU A 396 -17.66 26.23 5.50
C LEU A 396 -18.48 25.13 6.20
N ILE A 397 -18.25 23.86 5.87
CA ILE A 397 -18.97 22.73 6.48
C ILE A 397 -18.66 22.61 7.98
N ARG A 398 -17.44 22.94 8.42
CA ARG A 398 -17.08 22.97 9.86
C ARG A 398 -17.91 24.00 10.64
N HIS A 399 -18.37 25.05 9.97
CA HIS A 399 -19.26 26.06 10.53
C HIS A 399 -20.76 25.80 10.23
N ASP A 400 -21.08 24.57 9.82
CA ASP A 400 -22.45 24.15 9.42
C ASP A 400 -23.03 24.93 8.22
N ASP A 401 -22.19 25.62 7.43
CA ASP A 401 -22.58 26.35 6.24
C ASP A 401 -22.54 25.46 4.98
N MET A 402 -23.52 24.57 4.87
CA MET A 402 -23.68 23.71 3.71
C MET A 402 -24.08 24.52 2.46
N ASP A 403 -24.87 25.58 2.62
CA ASP A 403 -25.26 26.44 1.50
C ASP A 403 -24.05 27.14 0.88
N GLY A 404 -23.18 27.73 1.70
CA GLY A 404 -21.91 28.30 1.25
C GLY A 404 -21.01 27.29 0.58
N ALA A 405 -20.92 26.06 1.12
CA ALA A 405 -20.12 24.98 0.53
C ALA A 405 -20.64 24.56 -0.85
N LEU A 406 -21.96 24.45 -1.03
CA LEU A 406 -22.58 24.11 -2.33
C LEU A 406 -22.45 25.25 -3.35
N ARG A 407 -22.55 26.54 -2.93
CA ARG A 407 -22.23 27.67 -3.80
C ARG A 407 -20.78 27.65 -4.29
N LEU A 408 -19.85 27.35 -3.39
CA LEU A 408 -18.44 27.23 -3.75
C LEU A 408 -18.22 26.06 -4.71
N LEU A 409 -18.86 24.91 -4.45
CA LEU A 409 -18.82 23.74 -5.34
C LEU A 409 -19.37 24.09 -6.74
N GLN A 410 -20.53 24.75 -6.82
CA GLN A 410 -21.13 25.21 -8.09
C GLN A 410 -20.17 26.14 -8.85
N THR A 411 -19.58 27.11 -8.14
CA THR A 411 -18.61 28.04 -8.72
C THR A 411 -17.38 27.27 -9.24
N PHE A 412 -16.87 26.35 -8.44
CA PHE A 412 -15.70 25.53 -8.79
C PHE A 412 -15.98 24.67 -10.03
N LEU A 413 -17.09 23.94 -10.06
CA LEU A 413 -17.48 23.11 -11.21
C LEU A 413 -17.71 23.98 -12.47
N GLY A 414 -18.21 25.21 -12.32
CA GLY A 414 -18.34 26.16 -13.41
C GLY A 414 -17.01 26.62 -14.02
N THR A 415 -15.87 26.42 -13.33
CA THR A 415 -14.53 26.70 -13.88
C THR A 415 -13.93 25.52 -14.65
N VAL A 416 -14.52 24.32 -14.53
CA VAL A 416 -14.07 23.13 -15.24
C VAL A 416 -14.51 23.21 -16.70
N PRO A 417 -13.58 23.09 -17.69
CA PRO A 417 -13.96 23.10 -19.11
C PRO A 417 -14.96 21.98 -19.44
N TYR A 418 -15.86 22.28 -20.33
CA TYR A 418 -16.83 21.32 -20.86
C TYR A 418 -16.10 20.19 -21.62
N CYS A 419 -15.99 19.01 -21.03
CA CYS A 419 -15.53 17.80 -21.70
C CYS A 419 -16.21 16.57 -21.07
N ASN A 420 -16.75 15.71 -21.92
CA ASN A 420 -17.33 14.42 -21.57
C ASN A 420 -18.42 14.43 -20.47
N VAL A 421 -19.37 15.34 -20.59
CA VAL A 421 -20.56 15.35 -19.74
C VAL A 421 -21.30 14.02 -19.88
N THR A 422 -21.56 13.36 -18.78
CA THR A 422 -22.26 12.07 -18.76
C THR A 422 -23.70 12.24 -18.30
N ASN A 423 -24.62 11.52 -18.95
CA ASN A 423 -26.03 11.50 -18.56
C ASN A 423 -26.33 10.48 -17.45
N HIS A 424 -25.34 10.17 -16.59
CA HIS A 424 -25.47 9.18 -15.52
C HIS A 424 -25.36 9.82 -14.14
N GLU A 425 -26.46 9.84 -13.39
CA GLU A 425 -26.56 10.32 -12.00
C GLU A 425 -25.45 9.71 -11.11
N GLY A 426 -25.11 8.43 -11.32
CA GLY A 426 -24.03 7.76 -10.59
C GLY A 426 -22.64 8.37 -10.77
N HIS A 427 -22.35 9.08 -11.87
CA HIS A 427 -21.09 9.79 -12.05
C HIS A 427 -20.96 10.94 -11.06
N TYR A 428 -21.99 11.76 -10.96
CA TYR A 428 -22.03 12.90 -10.02
C TYR A 428 -22.02 12.43 -8.57
N GLN A 429 -22.67 11.31 -8.27
CA GLN A 429 -22.61 10.69 -6.95
C GLN A 429 -21.17 10.30 -6.57
N GLN A 430 -20.42 9.65 -7.48
CA GLN A 430 -19.02 9.29 -7.21
C GLN A 430 -18.12 10.53 -7.09
N MET A 431 -18.33 11.53 -7.93
CA MET A 431 -17.61 12.80 -7.87
C MET A 431 -17.82 13.49 -6.51
N LEU A 432 -19.06 13.65 -6.07
CA LEU A 432 -19.37 14.24 -4.76
C LEU A 432 -18.85 13.38 -3.60
N PHE A 433 -18.91 12.06 -3.73
CA PHE A 433 -18.33 11.17 -2.74
C PHE A 433 -16.82 11.41 -2.57
N ILE A 434 -16.08 11.57 -3.67
CA ILE A 434 -14.64 11.88 -3.62
C ILE A 434 -14.43 13.25 -2.97
N ILE A 435 -15.12 14.29 -3.45
CA ILE A 435 -14.97 15.65 -2.92
C ILE A 435 -15.28 15.70 -1.42
N PHE A 436 -16.41 15.15 -0.97
CA PHE A 436 -16.76 15.13 0.44
C PHE A 436 -15.84 14.24 1.29
N SER A 437 -15.31 13.17 0.71
CA SER A 437 -14.32 12.32 1.40
C SER A 437 -12.95 12.98 1.56
N LEU A 438 -12.63 13.95 0.73
CA LEU A 438 -11.44 14.80 0.85
C LEU A 438 -11.61 15.92 1.88
N LEU A 439 -12.84 16.22 2.28
CA LEU A 439 -13.10 17.10 3.42
C LEU A 439 -12.66 16.36 4.70
N THR A 440 -11.47 16.63 5.15
CA THR A 440 -10.83 15.90 6.24
C THR A 440 -11.62 16.01 7.56
N GLY A 441 -11.77 14.87 8.23
CA GLY A 441 -12.47 14.78 9.52
C GLY A 441 -13.93 14.35 9.44
N TYR A 442 -14.45 14.00 8.24
CA TYR A 442 -15.84 13.58 8.07
C TYR A 442 -15.95 12.15 7.56
N VAL A 443 -17.00 11.46 8.00
CA VAL A 443 -17.36 10.13 7.48
C VAL A 443 -18.38 10.31 6.37
N VAL A 444 -18.07 9.82 5.18
CA VAL A 444 -18.96 9.91 4.00
C VAL A 444 -19.24 8.50 3.50
N ASP A 445 -20.52 8.17 3.42
CA ASP A 445 -21.03 6.92 2.88
C ASP A 445 -21.95 7.18 1.69
N VAL A 446 -21.91 6.32 0.68
CA VAL A 446 -22.83 6.38 -0.47
C VAL A 446 -23.72 5.15 -0.51
N GLU A 447 -24.82 5.27 -1.25
CA GLU A 447 -25.78 4.19 -1.48
C GLU A 447 -26.24 3.51 -0.18
N VAL A 448 -26.48 4.33 0.86
CA VAL A 448 -26.79 3.82 2.20
C VAL A 448 -28.20 3.23 2.22
N HIS A 449 -28.30 1.91 2.45
CA HIS A 449 -29.58 1.22 2.53
C HIS A 449 -30.40 1.67 3.74
N THR A 450 -31.66 2.01 3.52
CA THR A 450 -32.65 2.29 4.55
C THR A 450 -33.81 1.29 4.42
N PRO A 451 -34.70 1.15 5.40
CA PRO A 451 -35.87 0.26 5.30
C PRO A 451 -36.78 0.53 4.11
N LYS A 452 -36.75 1.73 3.54
CA LYS A 452 -37.64 2.16 2.44
C LYS A 452 -36.92 2.48 1.14
N GLY A 453 -35.61 2.26 1.06
CA GLY A 453 -34.83 2.52 -0.14
C GLY A 453 -33.37 2.78 0.16
N ARG A 454 -32.71 3.53 -0.71
CA ARG A 454 -31.28 3.82 -0.67
C ARG A 454 -31.05 5.31 -0.80
N VAL A 455 -30.25 5.87 0.10
CA VAL A 455 -29.82 7.28 0.11
C VAL A 455 -28.55 7.38 -0.72
N ASP A 456 -28.44 8.42 -1.55
CA ASP A 456 -27.26 8.58 -2.40
C ASP A 456 -26.01 8.86 -1.58
N ILE A 457 -26.03 9.84 -0.67
CA ILE A 457 -24.88 10.18 0.17
C ILE A 457 -25.34 10.47 1.61
N VAL A 458 -24.57 9.97 2.57
CA VAL A 458 -24.70 10.34 3.99
C VAL A 458 -23.34 10.85 4.44
N MET A 459 -23.30 12.06 4.99
CA MET A 459 -22.08 12.66 5.53
C MET A 459 -22.26 12.97 7.02
N LEU A 460 -21.38 12.42 7.85
CA LEU A 460 -21.34 12.66 9.28
C LEU A 460 -20.19 13.61 9.60
N THR A 461 -20.52 14.76 10.19
CA THR A 461 -19.57 15.73 10.72
C THR A 461 -19.52 15.66 12.25
N HIS A 462 -18.72 16.50 12.89
CA HIS A 462 -18.70 16.58 14.36
C HIS A 462 -19.99 17.15 14.97
N THR A 463 -20.75 17.93 14.20
CA THR A 463 -21.89 18.70 14.65
C THR A 463 -23.22 18.25 14.06
N ARG A 464 -23.20 17.64 12.86
CA ARG A 464 -24.41 17.28 12.10
C ARG A 464 -24.27 15.99 11.31
N LEU A 465 -25.42 15.41 10.97
CA LEU A 465 -25.51 14.37 9.96
C LEU A 465 -26.30 14.91 8.76
N TYR A 466 -25.68 14.88 7.59
CA TYR A 466 -26.31 15.29 6.33
C TYR A 466 -26.80 14.05 5.57
N VAL A 467 -28.07 14.08 5.14
CA VAL A 467 -28.71 13.09 4.27
C VAL A 467 -28.93 13.74 2.92
N ILE A 468 -28.18 13.30 1.92
CA ILE A 468 -28.10 13.97 0.63
C ILE A 468 -28.65 13.05 -0.46
N GLU A 469 -29.55 13.59 -1.27
CA GLU A 469 -30.12 12.92 -2.44
C GLU A 469 -29.83 13.75 -3.69
N LEU A 470 -29.50 13.07 -4.78
CA LEU A 470 -29.12 13.68 -6.05
C LEU A 470 -30.20 13.48 -7.10
N LYS A 471 -30.33 14.44 -7.99
CA LYS A 471 -31.08 14.30 -9.23
C LYS A 471 -30.28 14.86 -10.39
N LEU A 472 -30.58 14.36 -11.57
CA LEU A 472 -30.00 14.83 -12.82
C LEU A 472 -31.14 15.29 -13.73
N ASP A 473 -31.04 16.52 -14.26
CA ASP A 473 -32.02 17.12 -15.17
C ASP A 473 -33.48 17.14 -14.63
N LYS A 474 -33.61 17.37 -13.30
CA LYS A 474 -34.91 17.46 -12.64
C LYS A 474 -35.04 18.79 -11.85
N ASN A 475 -35.06 18.70 -10.54
CA ASN A 475 -34.95 19.82 -9.60
C ASN A 475 -34.60 19.31 -8.20
N ALA A 476 -34.01 20.16 -7.37
CA ALA A 476 -33.61 19.83 -6.01
C ALA A 476 -34.80 19.49 -5.09
N GLN A 477 -35.98 20.06 -5.36
CA GLN A 477 -37.18 19.74 -4.60
C GLN A 477 -37.65 18.31 -4.78
N ALA A 478 -37.43 17.72 -5.97
CA ALA A 478 -37.71 16.30 -6.22
C ALA A 478 -36.75 15.39 -5.44
N ALA A 479 -35.49 15.80 -5.28
CA ALA A 479 -34.53 15.11 -4.44
C ALA A 479 -34.95 15.15 -2.96
N LEU A 480 -35.23 16.33 -2.43
CA LEU A 480 -35.71 16.50 -1.06
C LEU A 480 -37.03 15.76 -0.81
N GLY A 481 -37.94 15.80 -1.78
CA GLY A 481 -39.21 15.08 -1.75
C GLY A 481 -39.00 13.55 -1.62
N GLN A 482 -37.96 12.99 -2.26
CA GLN A 482 -37.62 11.58 -2.13
C GLN A 482 -37.10 11.23 -0.73
N ILE A 483 -36.25 12.08 -0.13
CA ILE A 483 -35.77 11.89 1.25
C ILE A 483 -36.96 11.82 2.20
N ASN A 484 -37.93 12.77 2.06
CA ASN A 484 -39.09 12.88 2.93
C ASN A 484 -40.07 11.74 2.70
N LEU A 485 -40.44 11.41 1.45
CA LEU A 485 -41.35 10.33 1.10
C LEU A 485 -40.86 8.97 1.60
N LYS A 486 -39.56 8.69 1.47
CA LYS A 486 -38.91 7.45 1.90
C LYS A 486 -38.51 7.48 3.37
N ASN A 487 -38.63 8.64 4.03
CA ASN A 487 -38.25 8.86 5.43
C ASN A 487 -36.83 8.35 5.74
N TYR A 488 -35.87 8.69 4.89
CA TYR A 488 -34.49 8.23 5.01
C TYR A 488 -33.82 8.66 6.31
N ALA A 489 -34.13 9.88 6.79
CA ALA A 489 -33.59 10.42 8.04
C ALA A 489 -33.91 9.58 9.27
N GLN A 490 -35.05 8.84 9.27
CA GLN A 490 -35.47 8.00 10.42
C GLN A 490 -34.42 6.95 10.79
N ARG A 491 -33.66 6.40 9.83
CA ARG A 491 -32.59 5.44 10.11
C ARG A 491 -31.53 5.99 11.06
N PHE A 492 -31.33 7.29 11.02
CA PHE A 492 -30.26 7.98 11.74
C PHE A 492 -30.75 8.73 12.98
N ALA A 493 -32.03 8.58 13.35
CA ALA A 493 -32.65 9.29 14.49
C ALA A 493 -31.94 9.06 15.84
N LEU A 494 -31.18 7.96 15.97
CA LEU A 494 -30.42 7.62 17.17
C LEU A 494 -28.94 8.02 17.11
N CYS A 495 -28.51 8.77 16.08
CA CYS A 495 -27.10 9.19 15.97
C CYS A 495 -26.68 10.26 16.98
N GLY A 496 -27.66 10.88 17.65
CA GLY A 496 -27.39 11.92 18.66
C GLY A 496 -27.04 13.30 18.11
N LEU A 497 -27.04 13.47 16.79
CA LEU A 497 -26.76 14.74 16.11
C LEU A 497 -27.98 15.27 15.36
N PRO A 498 -28.10 16.59 15.14
CA PRO A 498 -29.06 17.16 14.22
C PRO A 498 -28.91 16.57 12.82
N ILE A 499 -30.04 16.29 12.15
CA ILE A 499 -30.07 15.72 10.81
C ILE A 499 -30.53 16.81 9.84
N THR A 500 -29.70 17.13 8.88
CA THR A 500 -29.99 18.06 7.79
C THR A 500 -30.19 17.30 6.49
N LYS A 501 -31.29 17.56 5.80
CA LYS A 501 -31.61 16.93 4.51
C LYS A 501 -31.22 17.89 3.40
N VAL A 502 -30.53 17.35 2.37
CA VAL A 502 -30.05 18.14 1.24
C VAL A 502 -30.47 17.46 -0.06
N GLY A 503 -31.26 18.16 -0.85
CA GLY A 503 -31.55 17.77 -2.23
C GLY A 503 -30.69 18.58 -3.19
N ILE A 504 -30.00 17.92 -4.11
CA ILE A 504 -29.13 18.55 -5.11
C ILE A 504 -29.55 18.09 -6.49
N ASN A 505 -29.64 19.01 -7.44
CA ASN A 505 -29.88 18.74 -8.84
C ASN A 505 -28.69 19.15 -9.69
N PHE A 506 -28.28 18.27 -10.58
CA PHE A 506 -27.24 18.52 -11.60
C PHE A 506 -27.88 18.72 -12.97
N ASP A 507 -27.31 19.61 -13.76
CA ASP A 507 -27.60 19.78 -15.18
C ASP A 507 -26.58 18.96 -15.99
N SER A 508 -27.06 17.97 -16.75
CA SER A 508 -26.22 17.11 -17.59
C SER A 508 -25.60 17.85 -18.78
N THR A 509 -26.11 19.02 -19.17
CA THR A 509 -25.59 19.80 -20.29
C THR A 509 -24.36 20.62 -19.88
N THR A 510 -24.31 21.08 -18.64
CA THR A 510 -23.21 21.89 -18.10
C THR A 510 -22.26 21.07 -17.21
N GLY A 511 -22.69 19.91 -16.73
CA GLY A 511 -21.94 19.09 -15.76
C GLY A 511 -21.85 19.73 -14.38
N ASN A 512 -22.72 20.70 -14.07
CA ASN A 512 -22.65 21.51 -12.87
C ASN A 512 -23.87 21.32 -11.96
N VAL A 513 -23.76 21.75 -10.71
CA VAL A 513 -24.91 21.89 -9.81
C VAL A 513 -25.81 23.00 -10.33
N GLU A 514 -27.07 22.67 -10.62
CA GLU A 514 -28.06 23.63 -11.08
C GLU A 514 -28.76 24.33 -9.90
N ASP A 515 -29.32 23.55 -8.99
CA ASP A 515 -30.02 24.03 -7.80
C ASP A 515 -29.88 23.06 -6.61
N TRP A 516 -30.12 23.53 -5.41
CA TRP A 516 -30.19 22.71 -4.19
C TRP A 516 -31.19 23.25 -3.19
N VAL A 517 -31.67 22.38 -2.33
CA VAL A 517 -32.59 22.74 -1.21
C VAL A 517 -32.09 22.05 0.06
N ILE A 518 -32.05 22.80 1.16
CA ILE A 518 -31.65 22.34 2.48
C ILE A 518 -32.85 22.43 3.42
N GLU A 519 -33.10 21.35 4.17
CA GLU A 519 -34.15 21.24 5.20
C GLU A 519 -33.52 20.73 6.49
N GLU A 520 -33.65 21.48 7.58
CA GLU A 520 -33.16 21.11 8.93
C GLU A 520 -34.17 20.25 9.68
#